data_2d1ee116fc2adf65f9e4c456ac882eaa
#
_entry.id   2d1ee116fc2adf65f9e4c456ac882eaa
#
_cell.length_a   1.000
_cell.length_b   1.000
_cell.length_c   1.000
_cell.angle_alpha   90.00
_cell.angle_beta   90.00
_cell.angle_gamma   90.00
#
_symmetry.space_group_name_H-M   'P 1'
#
loop_
_entity.id
_entity.type
_entity.pdbx_description
1 polymer ?
#
loop_
_entity_poly.entity_id
_entity_poly.type
_entity_poly.pdbx_seq_one_letter_code
_entity_poly.pdbx_strand_id
1 'polypeptide(L)'
;MRTEIFVQGKTKNPATQKRAVAKWTIRCVLNNGTVETRDGTVVLNNATTKRAVLTALLVALEKFNKAAVIKIYVSDDFVRAVLVNNWLSWWRNNNWHKIRLNGEVRHLDLWQQIAQQLSHHAVTFARGEELDDKTLKEMEWRMNNVG
;
A
#
# COMPACT_ATOMS: atom_id res chain seq x y z
N MET A 1 -17.97 8.16 8.98
CA MET A 1 -16.75 7.43 9.39
C MET A 1 -15.71 7.57 8.30
N ARG A 2 -14.49 7.91 8.67
CA ARG A 2 -13.38 8.09 7.74
C ARG A 2 -12.31 7.06 8.02
N THR A 3 -11.90 6.32 6.99
CA THR A 3 -10.90 5.27 7.13
C THR A 3 -9.71 5.57 6.23
N GLU A 4 -8.52 5.45 6.79
CA GLU A 4 -7.26 5.68 6.11
C GLU A 4 -6.35 4.47 6.28
N ILE A 5 -5.60 4.14 5.24
CA ILE A 5 -4.54 3.15 5.29
C ILE A 5 -3.22 3.85 4.98
N PHE A 6 -2.22 3.61 5.80
CA PHE A 6 -0.85 4.10 5.59
C PHE A 6 0.06 2.90 5.41
N VAL A 7 0.87 2.90 4.35
CA VAL A 7 1.82 1.83 4.07
C VAL A 7 3.19 2.42 3.81
N GLN A 8 4.20 1.93 4.51
CA GLN A 8 5.57 2.41 4.37
C GLN A 8 6.56 1.25 4.44
N GLY A 9 7.51 1.25 3.52
CA GLY A 9 8.63 0.31 3.54
C GLY A 9 9.84 0.89 4.24
N LYS A 10 10.59 0.04 4.92
CA LYS A 10 11.83 0.40 5.59
C LYS A 10 13.00 -0.04 4.73
N THR A 11 13.59 0.90 3.99
CA THR A 11 14.78 0.63 3.20
C THR A 11 15.53 1.91 2.90
N LYS A 12 16.84 1.78 2.83
CA LYS A 12 17.74 2.78 2.24
C LYS A 12 18.19 2.36 0.86
N ASN A 13 18.02 1.09 0.51
CA ASN A 13 18.44 0.53 -0.76
C ASN A 13 17.27 -0.22 -1.42
N PRO A 14 16.97 0.05 -2.70
CA PRO A 14 15.88 -0.63 -3.40
C PRO A 14 16.22 -2.06 -3.82
N ALA A 15 17.48 -2.47 -3.73
CA ALA A 15 17.92 -3.80 -4.11
C ALA A 15 17.34 -4.86 -3.16
N THR A 16 17.41 -6.12 -3.59
CA THR A 16 17.00 -7.25 -2.76
C THR A 16 17.80 -7.27 -1.46
N GLN A 17 17.10 -7.45 -0.36
CA GLN A 17 17.67 -7.42 0.97
C GLN A 17 17.48 -8.75 1.65
N LYS A 18 18.34 -9.06 2.64
CA LYS A 18 18.13 -10.25 3.47
C LYS A 18 16.82 -10.17 4.21
N ARG A 19 16.41 -8.96 4.60
CA ARG A 19 15.18 -8.71 5.34
C ARG A 19 14.55 -7.43 4.82
N ALA A 20 13.42 -7.57 4.14
CA ALA A 20 12.62 -6.44 3.70
C ALA A 20 11.46 -6.25 4.68
N VAL A 21 11.24 -5.02 5.13
CA VAL A 21 10.25 -4.71 6.16
C VAL A 21 9.31 -3.61 5.64
N ALA A 22 8.02 -3.80 5.87
CA ALA A 22 7.02 -2.75 5.62
C ALA A 22 6.01 -2.74 6.76
N LYS A 23 5.51 -1.57 7.07
CA LYS A 23 4.47 -1.39 8.08
C LYS A 23 3.20 -0.87 7.42
N TRP A 24 2.06 -1.40 7.89
CA TRP A 24 0.76 -0.88 7.54
C TRP A 24 0.03 -0.39 8.79
N THR A 25 -0.76 0.66 8.64
CA THR A 25 -1.60 1.19 9.70
C THR A 25 -2.98 1.51 9.13
N ILE A 26 -4.02 1.03 9.78
CA ILE A 26 -5.41 1.40 9.47
C ILE A 26 -5.85 2.36 10.57
N ARG A 27 -6.33 3.53 10.15
CA ARG A 27 -6.85 4.55 11.07
C ARG A 27 -8.30 4.82 10.72
N CYS A 28 -9.16 4.69 11.71
CA CYS A 28 -10.58 4.89 11.53
C CYS A 28 -11.06 5.97 12.49
N VAL A 29 -11.66 7.03 11.95
CA VAL A 29 -12.27 8.09 12.76
C VAL A 29 -13.78 7.86 12.76
N LEU A 30 -14.31 7.52 13.91
CA LEU A 30 -15.73 7.23 14.08
C LEU A 30 -16.55 8.52 14.10
N ASN A 31 -17.87 8.39 13.91
CA ASN A 31 -18.78 9.54 13.86
C ASN A 31 -18.76 10.37 15.16
N ASN A 32 -18.45 9.75 16.29
CA ASN A 32 -18.33 10.43 17.58
C ASN A 32 -16.95 11.08 17.80
N GLY A 33 -16.07 11.06 16.81
CA GLY A 33 -14.72 11.60 16.91
C GLY A 33 -13.68 10.66 17.51
N THR A 34 -14.08 9.50 17.98
CA THR A 34 -13.13 8.50 18.49
C THR A 34 -12.26 7.98 17.36
N VAL A 35 -10.96 7.87 17.61
CA VAL A 35 -9.98 7.33 16.65
C VAL A 35 -9.59 5.92 17.06
N GLU A 36 -9.77 4.98 16.16
CA GLU A 36 -9.31 3.61 16.35
C GLU A 36 -8.20 3.32 15.35
N THR A 37 -7.15 2.64 15.78
CA THR A 37 -6.04 2.26 14.91
C THR A 37 -5.76 0.77 15.04
N ARG A 38 -5.31 0.20 13.93
CA ARG A 38 -4.82 -1.17 13.87
C ARG A 38 -3.59 -1.16 12.99
N ASP A 39 -2.52 -1.82 13.40
CA ASP A 39 -1.31 -1.85 12.62
C ASP A 39 -0.66 -3.22 12.61
N GLY A 40 0.30 -3.38 11.73
CA GLY A 40 1.08 -4.60 11.64
C GLY A 40 2.34 -4.37 10.83
N THR A 41 3.21 -5.36 10.88
CA THR A 41 4.48 -5.34 10.19
C THR A 41 4.61 -6.57 9.33
N VAL A 42 5.13 -6.38 8.11
CA VAL A 42 5.47 -7.47 7.19
C VAL A 42 6.98 -7.56 7.12
N VAL A 43 7.50 -8.75 7.31
CA VAL A 43 8.92 -9.05 7.16
C VAL A 43 9.06 -10.16 6.12
N LEU A 44 9.80 -9.88 5.07
CA LEU A 44 10.08 -10.85 4.02
C LEU A 44 11.57 -11.10 3.93
N ASN A 45 11.97 -12.35 3.76
CA ASN A 45 13.35 -12.71 3.58
C ASN A 45 13.71 -12.75 2.10
N ASN A 46 14.90 -12.25 1.76
CA ASN A 46 15.41 -12.24 0.39
C ASN A 46 14.42 -11.64 -0.62
N ALA A 47 13.86 -10.50 -0.26
CA ALA A 47 12.86 -9.80 -1.09
C ALA A 47 13.19 -8.32 -1.21
N THR A 48 12.56 -7.66 -2.19
CA THR A 48 12.66 -6.22 -2.32
C THR A 48 11.73 -5.53 -1.33
N THR A 49 12.06 -4.30 -0.97
CA THR A 49 11.17 -3.47 -0.16
C THR A 49 9.83 -3.24 -0.85
N LYS A 50 9.84 -3.08 -2.16
CA LYS A 50 8.62 -2.92 -2.94
C LYS A 50 7.67 -4.10 -2.75
N ARG A 51 8.19 -5.32 -2.75
CA ARG A 51 7.37 -6.51 -2.48
C ARG A 51 6.82 -6.50 -1.06
N ALA A 52 7.60 -6.06 -0.08
CA ALA A 52 7.14 -5.93 1.30
C ALA A 52 6.02 -4.87 1.40
N VAL A 53 6.16 -3.74 0.70
CA VAL A 53 5.12 -2.69 0.67
C VAL A 53 3.82 -3.23 0.06
N LEU A 54 3.90 -3.94 -1.05
CA LEU A 54 2.72 -4.54 -1.67
C LEU A 54 2.05 -5.57 -0.77
N THR A 55 2.85 -6.40 -0.11
CA THR A 55 2.34 -7.38 0.84
C THR A 55 1.65 -6.69 2.02
N ALA A 56 2.24 -5.62 2.55
CA ALA A 56 1.64 -4.85 3.65
C ALA A 56 0.32 -4.22 3.24
N LEU A 57 0.24 -3.66 2.04
CA LEU A 57 -1.01 -3.10 1.51
C LEU A 57 -2.09 -4.18 1.41
N LEU A 58 -1.74 -5.34 0.86
CA LEU A 58 -2.68 -6.46 0.74
C LEU A 58 -3.17 -6.93 2.11
N VAL A 59 -2.26 -7.12 3.06
CA VAL A 59 -2.62 -7.53 4.43
C VAL A 59 -3.58 -6.53 5.06
N ALA A 60 -3.31 -5.23 4.93
CA ALA A 60 -4.20 -4.19 5.47
C ALA A 60 -5.59 -4.28 4.83
N LEU A 61 -5.67 -4.41 3.51
CA LEU A 61 -6.95 -4.53 2.81
C LEU A 61 -7.73 -5.78 3.24
N GLU A 62 -7.05 -6.86 3.51
CA GLU A 62 -7.67 -8.11 3.94
C GLU A 62 -8.24 -8.06 5.37
N LYS A 63 -7.93 -7.00 6.14
CA LYS A 63 -8.49 -6.84 7.48
C LYS A 63 -9.93 -6.37 7.47
N PHE A 64 -10.44 -5.90 6.34
CA PHE A 64 -11.81 -5.43 6.23
C PHE A 64 -12.74 -6.59 5.92
N ASN A 65 -13.81 -6.73 6.69
CA ASN A 65 -14.85 -7.75 6.46
C ASN A 65 -16.10 -7.16 5.83
N LYS A 66 -16.14 -5.85 5.59
CA LYS A 66 -17.25 -5.14 4.95
C LYS A 66 -16.70 -4.10 4.01
N ALA A 67 -17.51 -3.70 3.03
CA ALA A 67 -17.18 -2.60 2.14
C ALA A 67 -16.98 -1.31 2.95
N ALA A 68 -15.96 -0.53 2.60
CA ALA A 68 -15.62 0.71 3.29
C ALA A 68 -15.20 1.78 2.29
N VAL A 69 -15.22 3.04 2.74
CA VAL A 69 -14.66 4.18 2.02
C VAL A 69 -13.28 4.43 2.60
N ILE A 70 -12.24 4.25 1.78
CA ILE A 70 -10.86 4.21 2.26
C ILE A 70 -10.02 5.19 1.46
N LYS A 71 -9.16 5.95 2.14
CA LYS A 71 -8.09 6.71 1.50
C LYS A 71 -6.76 6.04 1.83
N ILE A 72 -5.95 5.77 0.80
CA ILE A 72 -4.71 5.01 0.94
C ILE A 72 -3.51 5.94 0.70
N TYR A 73 -2.57 5.91 1.64
CA TYR A 73 -1.31 6.64 1.59
C TYR A 73 -0.18 5.64 1.50
N VAL A 74 0.62 5.71 0.43
CA VAL A 74 1.77 4.81 0.23
C VAL A 74 3.02 5.65 0.02
N SER A 75 4.08 5.35 0.76
CA SER A 75 5.34 6.08 0.66
C SER A 75 6.16 5.71 -0.57
N ASP A 76 6.01 4.50 -1.10
CA ASP A 76 6.75 4.07 -2.30
C ASP A 76 6.21 4.79 -3.54
N ASP A 77 7.09 5.50 -4.24
CA ASP A 77 6.71 6.33 -5.39
C ASP A 77 6.11 5.53 -6.54
N PHE A 78 6.68 4.36 -6.84
CA PHE A 78 6.20 3.53 -7.93
C PHE A 78 4.83 2.93 -7.61
N VAL A 79 4.68 2.36 -6.42
CA VAL A 79 3.40 1.78 -5.99
C VAL A 79 2.32 2.86 -5.98
N ARG A 80 2.63 4.04 -5.45
CA ARG A 80 1.69 5.17 -5.46
C ARG A 80 1.30 5.57 -6.88
N ALA A 81 2.26 5.64 -7.80
CA ALA A 81 1.98 6.00 -9.19
C ALA A 81 1.05 4.99 -9.87
N VAL A 82 1.27 3.71 -9.62
CA VAL A 82 0.39 2.65 -10.15
C VAL A 82 -1.05 2.86 -9.70
N LEU A 83 -1.23 3.13 -8.42
CA LEU A 83 -2.56 3.29 -7.83
C LEU A 83 -3.23 4.60 -8.27
N VAL A 84 -2.52 5.72 -8.18
CA VAL A 84 -3.06 7.05 -8.54
C VAL A 84 -3.43 7.12 -10.01
N ASN A 85 -2.61 6.54 -10.89
CA ASN A 85 -2.82 6.60 -12.33
C ASN A 85 -3.70 5.46 -12.85
N ASN A 86 -4.18 4.61 -11.95
CA ASN A 86 -5.05 3.49 -12.29
C ASN A 86 -4.44 2.54 -13.34
N TRP A 87 -3.15 2.27 -13.21
CA TRP A 87 -2.45 1.36 -14.12
C TRP A 87 -2.94 -0.09 -13.97
N LEU A 88 -3.55 -0.43 -12.81
CA LEU A 88 -4.13 -1.76 -12.60
C LEU A 88 -5.21 -2.08 -13.63
N SER A 89 -6.07 -1.12 -13.98
CA SER A 89 -7.07 -1.31 -15.03
C SER A 89 -6.43 -1.53 -16.39
N TRP A 90 -5.38 -0.77 -16.70
CA TRP A 90 -4.67 -0.92 -17.95
C TRP A 90 -4.00 -2.29 -18.07
N TRP A 91 -3.35 -2.74 -17.01
CA TRP A 91 -2.73 -4.06 -16.98
C TRP A 91 -3.75 -5.17 -17.11
N ARG A 92 -4.88 -5.06 -16.41
CA ARG A 92 -5.98 -6.04 -16.52
C ARG A 92 -6.50 -6.13 -17.94
N ASN A 93 -6.72 -4.98 -18.59
CA ASN A 93 -7.21 -4.92 -19.97
C ASN A 93 -6.19 -5.44 -20.97
N ASN A 94 -4.92 -5.48 -20.61
CA ASN A 94 -3.84 -6.01 -21.43
C ASN A 94 -3.35 -7.38 -20.93
N ASN A 95 -4.24 -8.16 -20.33
CA ASN A 95 -3.96 -9.50 -19.82
C ASN A 95 -2.77 -9.54 -18.86
N TRP A 96 -2.61 -8.47 -18.06
CA TRP A 96 -1.53 -8.33 -17.08
C TRP A 96 -0.13 -8.29 -17.69
N HIS A 97 -0.02 -7.84 -18.93
CA HIS A 97 1.25 -7.56 -19.58
C HIS A 97 1.53 -6.06 -19.59
N LYS A 98 2.79 -5.69 -19.62
CA LYS A 98 3.17 -4.29 -19.78
C LYS A 98 2.72 -3.79 -21.14
N ILE A 99 2.17 -2.58 -21.20
CA ILE A 99 1.59 -2.03 -22.42
C ILE A 99 2.64 -1.76 -23.49
N ARG A 100 3.81 -1.28 -23.11
CA ARG A 100 4.87 -0.87 -24.05
C ARG A 100 5.99 -1.89 -24.19
N LEU A 101 6.15 -2.77 -23.25
CA LEU A 101 7.20 -3.78 -23.23
C LEU A 101 6.54 -5.14 -23.11
N ASN A 102 6.81 -6.02 -24.04
CA ASN A 102 6.32 -7.38 -23.94
C ASN A 102 6.95 -8.04 -22.71
N GLY A 103 6.16 -8.23 -21.70
CA GLY A 103 6.60 -8.85 -20.46
C GLY A 103 5.54 -8.78 -19.39
N GLU A 104 5.63 -9.67 -18.44
CA GLU A 104 4.70 -9.71 -17.34
C GLU A 104 4.94 -8.56 -16.36
N VAL A 105 3.89 -8.12 -15.71
CA VAL A 105 3.96 -7.14 -14.64
C VAL A 105 4.70 -7.77 -13.46
N ARG A 106 5.68 -7.06 -12.90
CA ARG A 106 6.40 -7.53 -11.71
C ARG A 106 5.44 -7.60 -10.53
N HIS A 107 5.63 -8.61 -9.68
CA HIS A 107 4.78 -8.85 -8.51
C HIS A 107 3.32 -9.07 -8.91
N LEU A 108 3.10 -9.71 -10.05
CA LEU A 108 1.78 -9.95 -10.61
C LEU A 108 0.82 -10.58 -9.61
N ASP A 109 1.31 -11.59 -8.87
CA ASP A 109 0.54 -12.28 -7.84
C ASP A 109 -0.07 -11.32 -6.82
N LEU A 110 0.72 -10.36 -6.35
CA LEU A 110 0.28 -9.38 -5.36
C LEU A 110 -0.66 -8.34 -5.98
N TRP A 111 -0.32 -7.83 -7.16
CA TRP A 111 -1.15 -6.83 -7.83
C TRP A 111 -2.55 -7.35 -8.17
N GLN A 112 -2.65 -8.61 -8.58
CA GLN A 112 -3.95 -9.22 -8.86
C GLN A 112 -4.81 -9.33 -7.61
N GLN A 113 -4.21 -9.75 -6.49
CA GLN A 113 -4.92 -9.84 -5.22
C GLN A 113 -5.30 -8.46 -4.69
N ILE A 114 -4.42 -7.47 -4.82
CA ILE A 114 -4.71 -6.09 -4.42
C ILE A 114 -5.87 -5.54 -5.25
N ALA A 115 -5.86 -5.73 -6.56
CA ALA A 115 -6.95 -5.27 -7.43
C ALA A 115 -8.28 -5.88 -7.01
N GLN A 116 -8.29 -7.16 -6.67
CA GLN A 116 -9.49 -7.83 -6.20
C GLN A 116 -10.01 -7.21 -4.89
N GLN A 117 -9.13 -6.98 -3.93
CA GLN A 117 -9.52 -6.37 -2.66
C GLN A 117 -10.03 -4.94 -2.84
N LEU A 118 -9.37 -4.14 -3.69
CA LEU A 118 -9.80 -2.77 -3.97
C LEU A 118 -11.21 -2.72 -4.55
N SER A 119 -11.61 -3.73 -5.32
CA SER A 119 -12.93 -3.77 -5.95
C SER A 119 -14.07 -3.87 -4.92
N HIS A 120 -13.78 -4.25 -3.68
CA HIS A 120 -14.78 -4.38 -2.61
C HIS A 120 -15.05 -3.05 -1.89
N HIS A 121 -14.27 -2.01 -2.18
CA HIS A 121 -14.31 -0.74 -1.44
C HIS A 121 -14.41 0.45 -2.37
N ALA A 122 -14.86 1.58 -1.82
CA ALA A 122 -14.73 2.88 -2.48
C ALA A 122 -13.38 3.48 -2.04
N VAL A 123 -12.42 3.51 -2.96
CA VAL A 123 -11.03 3.83 -2.61
C VAL A 123 -10.57 5.08 -3.35
N THR A 124 -9.89 5.97 -2.63
CA THR A 124 -9.11 7.06 -3.21
C THR A 124 -7.65 6.88 -2.79
N PHE A 125 -6.75 7.41 -3.60
CA PHE A 125 -5.32 7.29 -3.35
C PHE A 125 -4.72 8.68 -3.15
N ALA A 126 -3.95 8.85 -2.08
CA ALA A 126 -3.26 10.10 -1.84
C ALA A 126 -2.15 10.29 -2.89
N ARG A 127 -2.12 11.46 -3.51
CA ARG A 127 -1.08 11.85 -4.45
C ARG A 127 0.18 12.25 -3.69
N GLY A 128 1.31 12.36 -4.42
CA GLY A 128 2.58 12.74 -3.81
C GLY A 128 2.52 14.03 -3.01
N GLU A 129 1.82 15.04 -3.53
CA GLU A 129 1.65 16.33 -2.86
C GLU A 129 0.80 16.27 -1.59
N GLU A 130 0.00 15.23 -1.42
CA GLU A 130 -0.78 15.01 -0.20
C GLU A 130 0.03 14.34 0.91
N LEU A 131 1.21 13.85 0.57
CA LEU A 131 2.19 13.34 1.52
C LEU A 131 3.02 14.50 2.02
N ASP A 132 2.39 15.41 2.77
CA ASP A 132 3.07 16.58 3.32
C ASP A 132 4.10 16.18 4.37
N ASP A 133 4.90 17.15 4.83
CA ASP A 133 5.96 16.90 5.80
C ASP A 133 5.43 16.24 7.07
N LYS A 134 4.24 16.64 7.53
CA LYS A 134 3.63 16.08 8.73
C LYS A 134 3.29 14.61 8.52
N THR A 135 2.65 14.28 7.39
CA THR A 135 2.28 12.91 7.08
C THR A 135 3.51 12.03 6.93
N LEU A 136 4.53 12.52 6.20
CA LEU A 136 5.78 11.78 6.00
C LEU A 136 6.49 11.53 7.32
N LYS A 137 6.57 12.54 8.20
CA LYS A 137 7.18 12.37 9.51
C LYS A 137 6.42 11.37 10.37
N GLU A 138 5.11 11.38 10.31
CA GLU A 138 4.28 10.44 11.05
C GLU A 138 4.48 9.01 10.54
N MET A 139 4.53 8.82 9.23
CA MET A 139 4.83 7.51 8.63
C MET A 139 6.23 7.04 9.00
N GLU A 140 7.21 7.92 8.95
CA GLU A 140 8.58 7.62 9.34
C GLU A 140 8.66 7.21 10.81
N TRP A 141 7.97 7.93 11.69
CA TRP A 141 7.92 7.61 13.10
C TRP A 141 7.35 6.20 13.32
N ARG A 142 6.24 5.88 12.65
CA ARG A 142 5.64 4.54 12.72
C ARG A 142 6.62 3.48 12.27
N MET A 143 7.37 3.74 11.21
CA MET A 143 8.35 2.81 10.66
C MET A 143 9.52 2.59 11.63
N ASN A 144 10.01 3.65 12.24
CA ASN A 144 11.12 3.59 13.17
C ASN A 144 10.75 2.89 14.49
N ASN A 145 9.48 2.76 14.78
CA ASN A 145 8.97 2.06 15.97
C ASN A 145 8.56 0.61 15.67
N VAL A 146 8.93 0.11 14.50
CA VAL A 146 8.82 -1.31 14.17
C VAL A 146 10.00 -2.03 14.82
N GLY A 147 9.72 -2.96 15.66
CA GLY A 147 10.70 -3.74 16.39
C GLY A 147 11.68 -4.57 15.56
#